data_c48bdc7b14b5705aa04412987951f64a
#
_entry.id   c48bdc7b14b5705aa04412987951f64a
#
_cell.length_a   1.000
_cell.length_b   1.000
_cell.length_c   1.000
_cell.angle_alpha   90.00
_cell.angle_beta   90.00
_cell.angle_gamma   90.00
#
_symmetry.space_group_name_H-M   'P 1'
#
loop_
_entity.id
_entity.type
_entity.pdbx_description
1 polymer ?
#
loop_
_entity_poly.entity_id
_entity_poly.type
_entity_poly.pdbx_seq_one_letter_code
_entity_poly.pdbx_strand_id
1 'polypeptide(L)'
;TYYNYRDHRKILLIDGKVAFTGGVNLADEYINKIERFGHWKDTALMLEGPAVDTFLVLFLQMWTYSNETLDVTPYMVEHKAFDTPGFVVPYGDIPLDKDKVGENVYIDILNHARDFVHIMTPYLILDVELLHALKFAAARGVDVSIIIPGIHGHKSAYSLAKIFYPTPIAYGVKI
;
A
#
# COMPACT_ATOMS: atom_id res chain seq x y z
N THR A 1 -12.67 10.18 -19.91
CA THR A 1 -12.53 8.73 -19.68
C THR A 1 -12.39 8.50 -18.18
N TYR A 2 -13.44 8.03 -17.54
CA TYR A 2 -13.58 7.91 -16.08
C TYR A 2 -12.99 6.62 -15.50
N TYR A 3 -12.07 5.94 -16.17
CA TYR A 3 -11.56 4.62 -15.76
C TYR A 3 -10.71 4.63 -14.50
N ASN A 4 -10.10 5.77 -14.13
CA ASN A 4 -9.17 5.86 -13.01
C ASN A 4 -9.79 6.48 -11.74
N TYR A 5 -11.06 6.87 -11.77
CA TYR A 5 -11.77 7.38 -10.59
C TYR A 5 -12.39 6.21 -9.81
N ARG A 6 -11.51 5.36 -9.23
CA ARG A 6 -11.91 4.25 -8.36
C ARG A 6 -11.09 4.31 -7.11
N ASP A 7 -11.75 4.22 -5.98
CA ASP A 7 -11.05 3.96 -4.71
C ASP A 7 -10.59 2.50 -4.69
N HIS A 8 -9.28 2.28 -4.59
CA HIS A 8 -8.69 0.96 -4.53
C HIS A 8 -8.30 0.57 -3.10
N ARG A 9 -8.51 1.43 -2.13
CA ARG A 9 -8.23 1.16 -0.73
C ARG A 9 -9.16 0.07 -0.20
N LYS A 10 -8.65 -0.82 0.63
CA LYS A 10 -9.41 -1.85 1.34
C LYS A 10 -9.44 -1.45 2.80
N ILE A 11 -10.57 -0.93 3.22
CA ILE A 11 -10.79 -0.49 4.60
C ILE A 11 -12.04 -1.18 5.12
N LEU A 12 -11.92 -1.92 6.21
CA LEU A 12 -13.03 -2.46 6.97
C LEU A 12 -12.94 -1.89 8.39
N LEU A 13 -13.99 -1.23 8.81
CA LEU A 13 -14.10 -0.65 10.16
C LEU A 13 -15.22 -1.38 10.91
N ILE A 14 -14.95 -1.72 12.16
CA ILE A 14 -15.91 -2.36 13.04
C ILE A 14 -16.07 -1.51 14.29
N ASP A 15 -17.28 -0.98 14.48
CA ASP A 15 -17.71 -0.20 15.65
C ASP A 15 -16.81 0.99 16.01
N GLY A 16 -16.03 1.51 15.04
CA GLY A 16 -15.01 2.54 15.30
C GLY A 16 -13.83 2.07 16.14
N LYS A 17 -13.76 0.79 16.53
CA LYS A 17 -12.76 0.25 17.46
C LYS A 17 -11.65 -0.54 16.79
N VAL A 18 -11.98 -1.19 15.68
CA VAL A 18 -11.04 -2.06 14.95
C VAL A 18 -11.06 -1.67 13.48
N ALA A 19 -9.88 -1.58 12.89
CA ALA A 19 -9.70 -1.39 11.47
C ALA A 19 -8.90 -2.53 10.84
N PHE A 20 -9.30 -2.93 9.64
CA PHE A 20 -8.53 -3.83 8.79
C PHE A 20 -8.19 -3.11 7.49
N THR A 21 -6.95 -3.28 7.04
CA THR A 21 -6.49 -2.80 5.73
C THR A 21 -5.50 -3.79 5.13
N GLY A 22 -5.36 -3.78 3.81
CA GLY A 22 -4.44 -4.67 3.10
C GLY A 22 -4.70 -4.72 1.60
N GLY A 23 -4.15 -5.73 0.95
CA GLY A 23 -4.28 -5.93 -0.49
C GLY A 23 -5.54 -6.69 -0.92
N VAL A 24 -6.20 -7.41 0.00
CA VAL A 24 -7.27 -8.37 -0.31
C VAL A 24 -8.46 -7.72 -1.01
N ASN A 25 -8.79 -8.19 -2.19
CA ASN A 25 -10.03 -7.82 -2.89
C ASN A 25 -11.15 -8.81 -2.51
N LEU A 26 -12.41 -8.34 -2.54
CA LEU A 26 -13.57 -9.17 -2.23
C LEU A 26 -14.04 -9.91 -3.49
N ALA A 27 -13.33 -11.00 -3.84
CA ALA A 27 -13.73 -11.91 -4.91
C ALA A 27 -13.14 -13.31 -4.67
N ASP A 28 -13.77 -14.33 -5.24
CA ASP A 28 -13.46 -15.74 -4.99
C ASP A 28 -12.04 -16.14 -5.44
N GLU A 29 -11.49 -15.52 -6.47
CA GLU A 29 -10.12 -15.72 -6.93
C GLU A 29 -9.06 -15.24 -5.93
N TYR A 30 -9.36 -14.23 -5.12
CA TYR A 30 -8.40 -13.66 -4.16
C TYR A 30 -8.41 -14.37 -2.80
N ILE A 31 -9.37 -15.26 -2.59
CA ILE A 31 -9.46 -16.11 -1.39
C ILE A 31 -9.25 -17.59 -1.72
N ASN A 32 -8.72 -17.89 -2.91
CA ASN A 32 -8.42 -19.23 -3.40
C ASN A 32 -9.62 -20.19 -3.50
N LYS A 33 -10.82 -19.66 -3.65
CA LYS A 33 -12.03 -20.45 -3.96
C LYS A 33 -12.06 -20.83 -5.44
N ILE A 34 -11.54 -19.96 -6.30
CA ILE A 34 -11.38 -20.19 -7.74
C ILE A 34 -9.92 -19.93 -8.08
N GLU A 35 -9.26 -20.91 -8.69
CA GLU A 35 -7.88 -20.76 -9.13
C GLU A 35 -7.83 -20.09 -10.52
N ARG A 36 -7.76 -18.75 -10.51
CA ARG A 36 -7.66 -17.94 -11.73
C ARG A 36 -6.23 -17.50 -12.01
N PHE A 37 -5.46 -17.22 -10.98
CA PHE A 37 -4.11 -16.64 -11.05
C PHE A 37 -3.06 -17.50 -10.34
N GLY A 38 -3.33 -18.81 -10.16
CA GLY A 38 -2.58 -19.67 -9.26
C GLY A 38 -2.99 -19.44 -7.80
N HIS A 39 -2.22 -19.97 -6.87
CA HIS A 39 -2.46 -19.72 -5.45
C HIS A 39 -2.22 -18.24 -5.11
N TRP A 40 -3.28 -17.56 -4.71
CA TRP A 40 -3.22 -16.16 -4.34
C TRP A 40 -2.83 -16.01 -2.88
N LYS A 41 -1.80 -15.21 -2.62
CA LYS A 41 -1.39 -14.84 -1.26
C LYS A 41 -1.42 -13.33 -1.13
N ASP A 42 -2.15 -12.86 -0.16
CA ASP A 42 -2.27 -11.45 0.17
C ASP A 42 -1.92 -11.21 1.63
N THR A 43 -1.85 -9.95 2.02
CA THR A 43 -1.53 -9.52 3.38
C THR A 43 -2.54 -8.49 3.85
N ALA A 44 -2.95 -8.60 5.09
CA ALA A 44 -3.78 -7.62 5.77
C ALA A 44 -3.23 -7.32 7.17
N LEU A 45 -3.53 -6.15 7.66
CA LEU A 45 -3.26 -5.70 9.02
C LEU A 45 -4.58 -5.49 9.75
N MET A 46 -4.62 -5.89 11.01
CA MET A 46 -5.64 -5.52 11.97
C MET A 46 -5.07 -4.49 12.93
N LEU A 47 -5.80 -3.44 13.18
CA LEU A 47 -5.41 -2.33 14.04
C LEU A 47 -6.47 -2.06 15.09
N GLU A 48 -6.04 -1.79 16.31
CA GLU A 48 -6.84 -1.28 17.41
C GLU A 48 -6.18 -0.03 17.99
N GLY A 49 -6.95 0.83 18.63
CA GLY A 49 -6.47 2.05 19.25
C GLY A 49 -6.66 3.30 18.38
N PRO A 50 -6.04 4.44 18.76
CA PRO A 50 -6.34 5.75 18.16
C PRO A 50 -6.12 5.86 16.65
N ALA A 51 -5.25 5.02 16.07
CA ALA A 51 -5.03 4.99 14.62
C ALA A 51 -6.30 4.59 13.82
N VAL A 52 -7.28 3.96 14.46
CA VAL A 52 -8.57 3.59 13.85
C VAL A 52 -9.36 4.84 13.43
N ASP A 53 -9.25 5.94 14.18
CA ASP A 53 -9.93 7.21 13.83
C ASP A 53 -9.44 7.75 12.49
N THR A 54 -8.16 7.58 12.16
CA THR A 54 -7.65 7.98 10.85
C THR A 54 -8.27 7.14 9.72
N PHE A 55 -8.45 5.83 9.91
CA PHE A 55 -9.15 5.00 8.95
C PHE A 55 -10.62 5.39 8.80
N LEU A 56 -11.27 5.77 9.91
CA LEU A 56 -12.63 6.29 9.87
C LEU A 56 -12.71 7.57 9.02
N VAL A 57 -11.79 8.51 9.24
CA VAL A 57 -11.73 9.74 8.43
C VAL A 57 -11.50 9.43 6.95
N LEU A 58 -10.55 8.55 6.63
CA LEU A 58 -10.27 8.13 5.25
C LEU A 58 -11.49 7.48 4.57
N PHE A 59 -12.26 6.67 5.30
CA PHE A 59 -13.50 6.08 4.81
C PHE A 59 -14.57 7.16 4.59
N LEU A 60 -14.78 8.03 5.56
CA LEU A 60 -15.81 9.07 5.50
C LEU A 60 -15.53 10.13 4.43
N GLN A 61 -14.28 10.45 4.15
CA GLN A 61 -13.91 11.31 3.03
C GLN A 61 -14.46 10.79 1.69
N MET A 62 -14.41 9.47 1.47
CA MET A 62 -14.97 8.88 0.26
C MET A 62 -16.49 8.78 0.29
N TRP A 63 -17.05 8.52 1.47
CA TRP A 63 -18.50 8.46 1.66
C TRP A 63 -19.16 9.82 1.40
N THR A 64 -18.57 10.88 1.90
CA THR A 64 -19.09 12.25 1.76
C THR A 64 -18.87 12.84 0.38
N TYR A 65 -17.99 12.26 -0.45
CA TYR A 65 -17.78 12.74 -1.83
C TYR A 65 -19.06 12.69 -2.68
N SER A 66 -19.96 11.76 -2.40
CA SER A 66 -21.24 11.60 -3.09
C SER A 66 -22.45 12.07 -2.27
N ASN A 67 -22.26 12.46 -1.01
CA ASN A 67 -23.33 12.82 -0.09
C ASN A 67 -23.02 14.17 0.58
N GLU A 68 -24.05 14.94 0.89
CA GLU A 68 -23.92 16.16 1.67
C GLU A 68 -23.45 15.86 3.12
N THR A 69 -22.91 16.85 3.77
CA THR A 69 -22.29 16.81 5.10
C THR A 69 -22.73 15.68 6.05
N LEU A 70 -21.76 14.83 6.44
CA LEU A 70 -21.95 13.78 7.43
C LEU A 70 -21.41 14.24 8.79
N ASP A 71 -22.22 14.13 9.85
CA ASP A 71 -21.73 14.25 11.22
C ASP A 71 -20.89 12.99 11.55
N VAL A 72 -19.61 13.17 11.82
CA VAL A 72 -18.69 12.08 12.14
C VAL A 72 -18.70 11.71 13.64
N THR A 73 -19.23 12.60 14.47
CA THR A 73 -19.22 12.46 15.94
C THR A 73 -19.79 11.14 16.46
N PRO A 74 -20.90 10.60 15.91
CA PRO A 74 -21.45 9.33 16.37
C PRO A 74 -20.57 8.11 16.12
N TYR A 75 -19.58 8.23 15.24
CA TYR A 75 -18.69 7.12 14.84
C TYR A 75 -17.34 7.17 15.55
N MET A 76 -17.03 8.27 16.22
CA MET A 76 -15.82 8.39 17.04
C MET A 76 -16.07 7.78 18.41
N VAL A 77 -15.17 6.93 18.85
CA VAL A 77 -15.27 6.22 20.12
C VAL A 77 -14.02 6.42 20.96
N GLU A 78 -14.13 6.20 22.26
CA GLU A 78 -12.96 6.19 23.12
C GLU A 78 -12.14 4.91 22.86
N HIS A 79 -10.84 5.09 22.64
CA HIS A 79 -9.93 3.99 22.37
C HIS A 79 -9.18 3.56 23.63
N LYS A 80 -8.97 2.25 23.73
CA LYS A 80 -8.08 1.68 24.72
C LYS A 80 -6.64 2.13 24.42
N ALA A 81 -5.94 2.61 25.44
CA ALA A 81 -4.51 2.85 25.36
C ALA A 81 -3.76 1.50 25.38
N PHE A 82 -2.76 1.37 24.52
CA PHE A 82 -1.86 0.24 24.48
C PHE A 82 -0.46 0.70 24.87
N ASP A 83 0.18 -0.02 25.76
CA ASP A 83 1.59 0.21 26.13
C ASP A 83 2.48 -0.53 25.11
N THR A 84 2.61 0.07 23.93
CA THR A 84 3.41 -0.46 22.82
C THR A 84 4.39 0.60 22.35
N PRO A 85 5.65 0.25 22.06
CA PRO A 85 6.60 1.20 21.50
C PRO A 85 6.27 1.51 20.03
N GLY A 86 6.50 2.77 19.63
CA GLY A 86 6.36 3.22 18.26
C GLY A 86 5.01 3.87 17.95
N PHE A 87 4.84 4.19 16.67
CA PHE A 87 3.68 4.90 16.15
C PHE A 87 3.09 4.17 14.96
N VAL A 88 1.77 4.26 14.80
CA VAL A 88 1.05 3.87 13.61
C VAL A 88 0.44 5.13 13.00
N VAL A 89 0.83 5.43 11.76
CA VAL A 89 0.38 6.63 11.06
C VAL A 89 -0.31 6.20 9.75
N PRO A 90 -1.63 5.96 9.76
CA PRO A 90 -2.36 5.69 8.53
C PRO A 90 -2.37 6.93 7.64
N TYR A 91 -2.23 6.72 6.34
CA TYR A 91 -2.37 7.77 5.33
C TYR A 91 -3.07 7.21 4.09
N GLY A 92 -3.58 8.09 3.24
CA GLY A 92 -4.19 7.72 1.98
C GLY A 92 -3.67 8.60 0.85
N ASP A 93 -3.59 8.03 -0.34
CA ASP A 93 -3.35 8.74 -1.60
C ASP A 93 -4.63 8.75 -2.43
N ILE A 94 -4.95 9.87 -3.03
CA ILE A 94 -6.08 10.00 -3.95
C ILE A 94 -5.63 10.71 -5.24
N PRO A 95 -6.18 10.35 -6.40
CA PRO A 95 -5.78 10.98 -7.68
C PRO A 95 -6.17 12.45 -7.80
N LEU A 96 -6.95 12.97 -6.88
CA LEU A 96 -7.37 14.38 -6.83
C LEU A 96 -6.40 15.25 -6.02
N ASP A 97 -5.49 14.62 -5.29
CA ASP A 97 -4.44 15.27 -4.52
C ASP A 97 -3.26 15.61 -5.43
N LYS A 98 -2.57 16.71 -5.13
CA LYS A 98 -1.31 17.07 -5.80
C LYS A 98 -0.10 16.45 -5.12
N ASP A 99 -0.25 16.06 -3.86
CA ASP A 99 0.81 15.49 -3.06
C ASP A 99 0.87 13.96 -3.25
N LYS A 100 2.00 13.48 -3.69
CA LYS A 100 2.27 12.05 -3.84
C LYS A 100 2.74 11.46 -2.50
N VAL A 101 1.83 11.39 -1.53
CA VAL A 101 2.17 11.00 -0.15
C VAL A 101 2.78 9.60 -0.10
N GLY A 102 2.19 8.62 -0.77
CA GLY A 102 2.68 7.24 -0.80
C GLY A 102 4.07 7.12 -1.41
N GLU A 103 4.31 7.80 -2.55
CA GLU A 103 5.62 7.83 -3.20
C GLU A 103 6.67 8.46 -2.29
N ASN A 104 6.36 9.61 -1.67
CA ASN A 104 7.26 10.31 -0.77
C ASN A 104 7.61 9.45 0.46
N VAL A 105 6.66 8.71 1.03
CA VAL A 105 6.92 7.78 2.14
C VAL A 105 7.85 6.65 1.70
N TYR A 106 7.67 6.06 0.53
CA TYR A 106 8.59 5.02 0.04
C TYR A 106 9.99 5.55 -0.21
N ILE A 107 10.12 6.75 -0.79
CA ILE A 107 11.42 7.40 -1.00
C ILE A 107 12.09 7.70 0.35
N ASP A 108 11.34 8.18 1.33
CA ASP A 108 11.84 8.47 2.66
C ASP A 108 12.36 7.21 3.38
N ILE A 109 11.60 6.11 3.33
CA ILE A 109 12.02 4.81 3.86
C ILE A 109 13.33 4.35 3.21
N LEU A 110 13.44 4.43 1.88
CA LEU A 110 14.64 4.06 1.14
C LEU A 110 15.84 4.94 1.52
N ASN A 111 15.63 6.23 1.72
CA ASN A 111 16.67 7.17 2.10
C ASN A 111 17.19 6.98 3.53
N HIS A 112 16.31 6.56 4.44
CA HIS A 112 16.66 6.32 5.84
C HIS A 112 17.12 4.89 6.15
N ALA A 113 16.86 3.94 5.26
CA ALA A 113 17.28 2.55 5.43
C ALA A 113 18.79 2.43 5.58
N ARG A 114 19.25 1.57 6.51
CA ARG A 114 20.67 1.33 6.81
C ARG A 114 21.11 -0.09 6.50
N ASP A 115 20.28 -1.08 6.85
CA ASP A 115 20.65 -2.48 6.76
C ASP A 115 19.99 -3.14 5.56
N PHE A 116 18.66 -3.13 5.49
CA PHE A 116 17.92 -3.75 4.40
C PHE A 116 16.60 -3.05 4.09
N VAL A 117 16.12 -3.24 2.85
CA VAL A 117 14.76 -2.92 2.40
C VAL A 117 14.22 -4.09 1.60
N HIS A 118 13.16 -4.72 2.08
CA HIS A 118 12.48 -5.79 1.38
C HIS A 118 11.10 -5.32 0.90
N ILE A 119 10.89 -5.35 -0.41
CA ILE A 119 9.67 -4.91 -1.06
C ILE A 119 8.97 -6.13 -1.67
N MET A 120 7.69 -6.29 -1.40
CA MET A 120 6.84 -7.27 -2.07
C MET A 120 5.77 -6.53 -2.88
N THR A 121 5.75 -6.75 -4.18
CA THR A 121 4.80 -6.07 -5.08
C THR A 121 4.40 -6.96 -6.25
N PRO A 122 3.13 -6.94 -6.68
CA PRO A 122 2.71 -7.68 -7.86
C PRO A 122 3.21 -7.06 -9.17
N TYR A 123 3.53 -5.78 -9.17
CA TYR A 123 3.98 -5.05 -10.36
C TYR A 123 5.10 -4.10 -10.00
N LEU A 124 6.22 -4.18 -10.72
CA LEU A 124 7.33 -3.25 -10.59
C LEU A 124 7.29 -2.25 -11.74
N ILE A 125 6.57 -1.16 -11.54
CA ILE A 125 6.48 -0.03 -12.47
C ILE A 125 6.98 1.18 -11.72
N LEU A 126 8.20 1.62 -12.04
CA LEU A 126 8.90 2.66 -11.31
C LEU A 126 8.87 3.98 -12.08
N ASP A 127 8.68 5.07 -11.40
CA ASP A 127 9.04 6.38 -11.90
C ASP A 127 10.53 6.66 -11.69
N VAL A 128 10.98 7.82 -12.13
CA VAL A 128 12.41 8.18 -12.10
C VAL A 128 12.89 8.38 -10.66
N GLU A 129 12.06 8.97 -9.82
CA GLU A 129 12.36 9.33 -8.43
C GLU A 129 12.54 8.09 -7.57
N LEU A 130 11.60 7.15 -7.63
CA LEU A 130 11.66 5.90 -6.86
C LEU A 130 12.78 4.98 -7.37
N LEU A 131 13.00 4.93 -8.69
CA LEU A 131 14.13 4.21 -9.27
C LEU A 131 15.46 4.78 -8.76
N HIS A 132 15.58 6.11 -8.67
CA HIS A 132 16.78 6.76 -8.15
C HIS A 132 17.00 6.44 -6.67
N ALA A 133 15.95 6.48 -5.85
CA ALA A 133 16.02 6.14 -4.44
C ALA A 133 16.46 4.68 -4.20
N LEU A 134 15.93 3.72 -4.98
CA LEU A 134 16.34 2.30 -4.93
C LEU A 134 17.83 2.14 -5.26
N LYS A 135 18.30 2.76 -6.33
CA LYS A 135 19.71 2.74 -6.74
C LYS A 135 20.60 3.36 -5.66
N PHE A 136 20.19 4.47 -5.10
CA PHE A 136 20.96 5.18 -4.07
C PHE A 136 21.02 4.38 -2.77
N ALA A 137 19.94 3.73 -2.35
CA ALA A 137 19.95 2.82 -1.20
C ALA A 137 20.94 1.66 -1.41
N ALA A 138 20.88 0.99 -2.57
CA ALA A 138 21.81 -0.08 -2.91
C ALA A 138 23.29 0.41 -2.97
N ALA A 139 23.55 1.59 -3.54
CA ALA A 139 24.88 2.19 -3.60
C ALA A 139 25.46 2.52 -2.22
N ARG A 140 24.62 2.80 -1.21
CA ARG A 140 25.02 2.98 0.19
C ARG A 140 25.31 1.66 0.91
N GLY A 141 25.11 0.51 0.27
CA GLY A 141 25.31 -0.82 0.85
C GLY A 141 24.08 -1.40 1.55
N VAL A 142 22.92 -0.79 1.39
CA VAL A 142 21.65 -1.36 1.90
C VAL A 142 21.30 -2.60 1.08
N ASP A 143 20.92 -3.70 1.74
CA ASP A 143 20.39 -4.90 1.06
C ASP A 143 18.97 -4.63 0.55
N VAL A 144 18.85 -4.27 -0.73
CA VAL A 144 17.56 -4.01 -1.36
C VAL A 144 17.11 -5.24 -2.12
N SER A 145 15.99 -5.83 -1.69
CA SER A 145 15.39 -7.01 -2.31
C SER A 145 13.94 -6.76 -2.69
N ILE A 146 13.57 -7.07 -3.93
CA ILE A 146 12.21 -6.92 -4.45
C ILE A 146 11.68 -8.30 -4.83
N ILE A 147 10.55 -8.69 -4.24
CA ILE A 147 9.88 -9.97 -4.50
C ILE A 147 8.67 -9.70 -5.37
N ILE A 148 8.62 -10.38 -6.50
CA ILE A 148 7.52 -10.31 -7.47
C ILE A 148 6.92 -11.70 -7.70
N PRO A 149 5.64 -11.82 -8.10
CA PRO A 149 5.02 -13.11 -8.38
C PRO A 149 5.68 -13.83 -9.55
N GLY A 150 5.96 -15.13 -9.40
CA GLY A 150 6.40 -15.98 -10.50
C GLY A 150 5.29 -16.35 -11.49
N ILE A 151 4.02 -16.35 -11.02
CA ILE A 151 2.83 -16.56 -11.87
C ILE A 151 2.12 -15.22 -12.06
N HIS A 152 1.84 -14.85 -13.30
CA HIS A 152 1.40 -13.51 -13.63
C HIS A 152 -0.11 -13.44 -13.86
N GLY A 153 -0.81 -12.66 -13.03
CA GLY A 153 -2.24 -12.40 -13.19
C GLY A 153 -2.56 -11.56 -14.44
N HIS A 154 -1.80 -10.50 -14.69
CA HIS A 154 -1.98 -9.57 -15.80
C HIS A 154 -0.75 -9.52 -16.70
N LYS A 155 -0.82 -10.19 -17.85
CA LYS A 155 0.30 -10.33 -18.81
C LYS A 155 0.88 -8.99 -19.28
N SER A 156 0.02 -7.98 -19.51
CA SER A 156 0.46 -6.65 -19.96
C SER A 156 1.27 -5.90 -18.88
N ALA A 157 0.80 -5.90 -17.63
CA ALA A 157 1.51 -5.26 -16.53
C ALA A 157 2.84 -5.95 -16.24
N TYR A 158 2.88 -7.28 -16.33
CA TYR A 158 4.11 -8.05 -16.19
C TYR A 158 5.14 -7.75 -17.29
N SER A 159 4.69 -7.70 -18.54
CA SER A 159 5.58 -7.34 -19.65
C SER A 159 6.17 -5.95 -19.51
N LEU A 160 5.36 -5.00 -19.00
CA LEU A 160 5.82 -3.65 -18.69
C LEU A 160 6.83 -3.66 -17.53
N ALA A 161 6.56 -4.39 -16.46
CA ALA A 161 7.44 -4.49 -15.32
C ALA A 161 8.85 -4.99 -15.68
N LYS A 162 8.96 -5.93 -16.60
CA LYS A 162 10.26 -6.46 -17.08
C LYS A 162 11.19 -5.39 -17.66
N ILE A 163 10.64 -4.33 -18.20
CA ILE A 163 11.44 -3.22 -18.77
C ILE A 163 12.23 -2.50 -17.66
N PHE A 164 11.70 -2.52 -16.44
CA PHE A 164 12.33 -1.85 -15.30
C PHE A 164 13.38 -2.70 -14.58
N TYR A 165 13.42 -4.04 -14.74
CA TYR A 165 14.32 -4.92 -13.98
C TYR A 165 15.82 -4.68 -14.23
N PRO A 166 16.28 -4.50 -15.48
CA PRO A 166 17.72 -4.40 -15.74
C PRO A 166 18.42 -3.27 -15.00
N THR A 167 17.75 -2.13 -14.88
CA THR A 167 18.36 -0.95 -14.28
C THR A 167 18.64 -1.11 -12.78
N PRO A 168 17.67 -1.43 -11.89
CA PRO A 168 17.98 -1.62 -10.48
C PRO A 168 18.92 -2.82 -10.24
N ILE A 169 18.80 -3.91 -11.00
CA ILE A 169 19.71 -5.06 -10.90
C ILE A 169 21.16 -4.66 -11.16
N ALA A 170 21.41 -3.82 -12.17
CA ALA A 170 22.75 -3.33 -12.47
C ALA A 170 23.38 -2.51 -11.32
N TYR A 171 22.57 -2.00 -10.40
CA TYR A 171 23.01 -1.28 -9.20
C TYR A 171 22.98 -2.12 -7.92
N GLY A 172 22.79 -3.44 -8.03
CA GLY A 172 22.84 -4.37 -6.90
C GLY A 172 21.51 -4.65 -6.20
N VAL A 173 20.39 -4.15 -6.73
CA VAL A 173 19.05 -4.53 -6.25
C VAL A 173 18.75 -5.97 -6.68
N LYS A 174 18.31 -6.81 -5.74
CA LYS A 174 17.89 -8.19 -6.00
C LYS A 174 16.41 -8.20 -6.40
N ILE A 175 16.07 -8.90 -7.50
CA ILE A 175 14.68 -9.07 -7.96
C ILE A 175 14.43 -10.53 -8.25
#